data_d17082a2b64a7102c639f572f7c5431a
#
_entry.id   d17082a2b64a7102c639f572f7c5431a
#
_cell.length_a   1.000
_cell.length_b   1.000
_cell.length_c   1.000
_cell.angle_alpha   90.00
_cell.angle_beta   90.00
_cell.angle_gamma   90.00
#
_symmetry.space_group_name_H-M   'P 1'
#
loop_
_entity.id
_entity.type
_entity.pdbx_description
1 polymer ?
#
loop_
_entity_poly.entity_id
_entity_poly.type
_entity_poly.pdbx_seq_one_letter_code
_entity_poly.pdbx_strand_id
1 'polypeptide(L)'
;MRTTRWVERAALPAGFLATLATLLIVFYYPVGTVLSESVRETGRLTLDPLFAVLTDPFYTGVAHHLFADPLGVPAGVLDWIAAGFPPVALGRFGFTAYQAALSTVASVLLGLPGAYVLARYEFRGRRTLRSLTIVPFVLPSIMVAVGFLAMFGRTGLLNDLLGVVGLGPVELTFTLQLIVLAHAFYNAPLVTRLVATAWESVDRRQVESARAMGASRLAAFRDVVLPALLPALLTASLLTFVFTFMSFPIVLALGGLKLATVEVWIYARVQALDLSEAATLATLETVLSLILTYIYLRYEARQRSASGAGQHLSRKPLTIGWDTLRSPVRLAITGYGIIVAVVFVGPLLSLLIESVTTPDGTFTTAYYEFLLAQQASTAAGTTRPLPAIVNSLVYGAGTLLLAVPMGIVVAVVATRGGRGSRLAEALLTAPLAVSGIVVGLGLLQTFVFGTVLFGYRITVAGPVAIVFAHAAAAYPFVTRNVAPALGGLDSRFRDAARSLGASRLRALIEIELPLVATAVLAGAAFAFAISIGEFDSTVLLAEGVDSYTM
;
A
#
# COMPACT_ATOMS: atom_id res chain seq x y z
N MET A 1 -38.23 -0.13 -29.36
CA MET A 1 -37.69 1.21 -28.99
C MET A 1 -38.01 1.69 -27.57
N ARG A 2 -39.17 1.39 -26.94
CA ARG A 2 -39.42 1.80 -25.52
C ARG A 2 -38.64 1.00 -24.48
N THR A 3 -38.42 -0.28 -24.69
CA THR A 3 -37.66 -1.19 -23.78
C THR A 3 -36.18 -0.81 -23.68
N THR A 4 -35.52 -0.45 -24.78
CA THR A 4 -34.13 -0.01 -24.80
C THR A 4 -33.89 1.25 -23.98
N ARG A 5 -34.79 2.23 -24.03
CA ARG A 5 -34.68 3.47 -23.24
C ARG A 5 -34.85 3.25 -21.73
N TRP A 6 -35.67 2.28 -21.33
CA TRP A 6 -35.82 1.90 -19.92
C TRP A 6 -34.57 1.25 -19.38
N VAL A 7 -34.01 0.28 -20.10
CA VAL A 7 -32.74 -0.40 -19.73
C VAL A 7 -31.60 0.61 -19.61
N GLU A 8 -31.46 1.53 -20.57
CA GLU A 8 -30.41 2.55 -20.53
C GLU A 8 -30.57 3.55 -19.36
N ARG A 9 -31.79 3.86 -18.93
CA ARG A 9 -32.02 4.72 -17.75
C ARG A 9 -31.77 4.01 -16.44
N ALA A 10 -32.06 2.72 -16.37
CA ALA A 10 -31.88 1.90 -15.17
C ALA A 10 -30.42 1.42 -14.98
N ALA A 11 -29.63 1.33 -16.05
CA ALA A 11 -28.31 0.67 -15.98
C ALA A 11 -27.29 1.36 -15.05
N LEU A 12 -27.22 2.70 -15.01
CA LEU A 12 -26.32 3.39 -14.06
C LEU A 12 -26.77 3.22 -12.61
N PRO A 13 -28.06 3.42 -12.25
CA PRO A 13 -28.55 3.06 -10.92
C PRO A 13 -28.36 1.58 -10.58
N ALA A 14 -28.60 0.68 -11.53
CA ALA A 14 -28.38 -0.75 -11.34
C ALA A 14 -26.89 -1.08 -11.11
N GLY A 15 -25.98 -0.47 -11.87
CA GLY A 15 -24.53 -0.61 -11.66
C GLY A 15 -24.10 -0.10 -10.28
N PHE A 16 -24.66 1.02 -9.83
CA PHE A 16 -24.43 1.54 -8.47
C PHE A 16 -24.94 0.56 -7.40
N LEU A 17 -26.18 0.07 -7.54
CA LEU A 17 -26.75 -0.91 -6.61
C LEU A 17 -25.98 -2.22 -6.62
N ALA A 18 -25.55 -2.69 -7.80
CA ALA A 18 -24.70 -3.89 -7.91
C ALA A 18 -23.36 -3.69 -7.21
N THR A 19 -22.68 -2.55 -7.42
CA THR A 19 -21.42 -2.22 -6.73
C THR A 19 -21.63 -2.16 -5.21
N LEU A 20 -22.70 -1.50 -4.75
CA LEU A 20 -23.03 -1.42 -3.34
C LEU A 20 -23.35 -2.80 -2.76
N ALA A 21 -24.12 -3.63 -3.44
CA ALA A 21 -24.43 -4.98 -3.02
C ALA A 21 -23.17 -5.85 -2.95
N THR A 22 -22.29 -5.76 -3.94
CA THR A 22 -21.00 -6.46 -3.93
C THR A 22 -20.18 -6.03 -2.71
N LEU A 23 -20.06 -4.74 -2.42
CA LEU A 23 -19.34 -4.25 -1.25
C LEU A 23 -20.00 -4.67 0.08
N LEU A 24 -21.32 -4.66 0.15
CA LEU A 24 -22.04 -5.13 1.34
C LEU A 24 -21.74 -6.61 1.62
N ILE A 25 -21.71 -7.45 0.59
CA ILE A 25 -21.49 -8.89 0.73
C ILE A 25 -20.02 -9.21 0.94
N VAL A 26 -19.11 -8.58 0.17
CA VAL A 26 -17.70 -8.99 0.10
C VAL A 26 -16.83 -8.25 1.13
N PHE A 27 -17.26 -7.10 1.59
CA PHE A 27 -16.47 -6.26 2.49
C PHE A 27 -17.21 -5.95 3.80
N TYR A 28 -18.36 -5.26 3.73
CA TYR A 28 -19.03 -4.78 4.94
C TYR A 28 -19.56 -5.90 5.84
N TYR A 29 -20.13 -6.95 5.25
CA TYR A 29 -20.62 -8.08 6.01
C TYR A 29 -19.47 -8.88 6.65
N PRO A 30 -18.40 -9.28 5.93
CA PRO A 30 -17.23 -9.92 6.52
C PRO A 30 -16.55 -9.08 7.61
N VAL A 31 -16.26 -7.82 7.35
CA VAL A 31 -15.65 -6.94 8.36
C VAL A 31 -16.61 -6.74 9.55
N GLY A 32 -17.90 -6.60 9.28
CA GLY A 32 -18.94 -6.50 10.32
C GLY A 32 -19.01 -7.75 11.23
N THR A 33 -18.78 -8.95 10.70
CA THR A 33 -18.69 -10.16 11.52
C THR A 33 -17.47 -10.14 12.42
N VAL A 34 -16.30 -9.74 11.94
CA VAL A 34 -15.10 -9.55 12.77
C VAL A 34 -15.38 -8.57 13.90
N LEU A 35 -15.96 -7.40 13.57
CA LEU A 35 -16.35 -6.40 14.58
C LEU A 35 -17.37 -6.95 15.58
N SER A 36 -18.33 -7.77 15.13
CA SER A 36 -19.34 -8.36 16.01
C SER A 36 -18.77 -9.43 16.93
N GLU A 37 -17.78 -10.18 16.46
CA GLU A 37 -17.10 -11.22 17.24
C GLU A 37 -16.28 -10.60 18.38
N SER A 38 -15.62 -9.47 18.13
CA SER A 38 -14.80 -8.76 19.12
C SER A 38 -15.60 -8.20 20.31
N VAL A 39 -16.93 -8.11 20.19
CA VAL A 39 -17.84 -7.65 21.25
C VAL A 39 -18.78 -8.74 21.72
N ARG A 40 -18.46 -10.01 21.45
CA ARG A 40 -19.24 -11.17 21.89
C ARG A 40 -18.37 -12.11 22.70
N GLU A 41 -18.84 -12.48 23.87
CA GLU A 41 -18.27 -13.54 24.69
C GLU A 41 -19.39 -14.45 25.18
N THR A 42 -19.23 -15.77 24.91
CA THR A 42 -20.25 -16.79 25.27
C THR A 42 -21.68 -16.47 24.81
N GLY A 43 -21.81 -15.79 23.64
CA GLY A 43 -23.10 -15.41 23.05
C GLY A 43 -23.75 -14.15 23.61
N ARG A 44 -23.10 -13.45 24.54
CA ARG A 44 -23.55 -12.16 25.10
C ARG A 44 -22.72 -11.01 24.52
N LEU A 45 -23.35 -9.86 24.31
CA LEU A 45 -22.65 -8.64 23.93
C LEU A 45 -21.93 -8.08 25.16
N THR A 46 -20.62 -7.94 25.08
CA THR A 46 -19.75 -7.38 26.11
C THR A 46 -18.57 -6.67 25.47
N LEU A 47 -17.99 -5.71 26.17
CA LEU A 47 -16.74 -5.06 25.74
C LEU A 47 -15.50 -5.65 26.43
N ASP A 48 -15.68 -6.71 27.23
CA ASP A 48 -14.60 -7.32 28.01
C ASP A 48 -13.42 -7.78 27.15
N PRO A 49 -13.59 -8.40 25.95
CA PRO A 49 -12.46 -8.75 25.10
C PRO A 49 -11.63 -7.55 24.65
N LEU A 50 -12.30 -6.42 24.34
CA LEU A 50 -11.62 -5.17 23.97
C LEU A 50 -10.85 -4.58 25.16
N PHE A 51 -11.48 -4.53 26.34
CA PHE A 51 -10.81 -4.05 27.54
C PHE A 51 -9.66 -4.95 27.98
N ALA A 52 -9.80 -6.27 27.84
CA ALA A 52 -8.72 -7.21 28.13
C ALA A 52 -7.46 -6.90 27.29
N VAL A 53 -7.62 -6.68 25.98
CA VAL A 53 -6.49 -6.31 25.10
C VAL A 53 -5.95 -4.91 25.44
N LEU A 54 -6.83 -3.92 25.71
CA LEU A 54 -6.41 -2.54 25.99
C LEU A 54 -5.67 -2.41 27.33
N THR A 55 -5.98 -3.25 28.31
CA THR A 55 -5.36 -3.23 29.64
C THR A 55 -4.17 -4.18 29.76
N ASP A 56 -3.92 -5.03 28.75
CA ASP A 56 -2.78 -5.95 28.75
C ASP A 56 -1.51 -5.24 28.23
N PRO A 57 -0.45 -5.15 29.05
CA PRO A 57 0.84 -4.61 28.65
C PRO A 57 1.46 -5.31 27.43
N PHE A 58 1.15 -6.57 27.18
CA PHE A 58 1.64 -7.30 26.02
C PHE A 58 1.21 -6.66 24.70
N TYR A 59 -0.04 -6.14 24.62
CA TYR A 59 -0.57 -5.51 23.43
C TYR A 59 -0.31 -4.01 23.38
N THR A 60 -0.48 -3.32 24.49
CA THR A 60 -0.47 -1.86 24.55
C THR A 60 0.78 -1.27 25.18
N GLY A 61 1.66 -2.13 25.76
CA GLY A 61 2.91 -1.68 26.38
C GLY A 61 2.64 -0.62 27.45
N VAL A 62 3.45 0.43 27.44
CA VAL A 62 3.29 1.56 28.39
C VAL A 62 1.89 2.20 28.30
N ALA A 63 1.22 2.13 27.14
CA ALA A 63 -0.11 2.72 26.95
C ALA A 63 -1.21 1.97 27.73
N HIS A 64 -0.98 0.77 28.28
CA HIS A 64 -1.97 0.08 29.10
C HIS A 64 -2.39 0.92 30.31
N HIS A 65 -1.49 1.75 30.84
CA HIS A 65 -1.80 2.68 31.93
C HIS A 65 -2.96 3.64 31.60
N LEU A 66 -3.16 4.02 30.32
CA LEU A 66 -4.27 4.88 29.92
C LEU A 66 -5.65 4.27 30.26
N PHE A 67 -5.73 2.95 30.28
CA PHE A 67 -6.97 2.19 30.47
C PHE A 67 -7.06 1.54 31.84
N ALA A 68 -5.93 1.08 32.40
CA ALA A 68 -5.88 0.37 33.68
C ALA A 68 -5.57 1.30 34.86
N ASP A 69 -4.61 2.24 34.69
CA ASP A 69 -4.16 3.20 35.71
C ASP A 69 -3.66 4.49 35.06
N PRO A 70 -4.55 5.44 34.71
CA PRO A 70 -4.16 6.67 34.02
C PRO A 70 -3.11 7.52 34.74
N LEU A 71 -3.02 7.41 36.07
CA LEU A 71 -2.02 8.13 36.86
C LEU A 71 -0.63 7.50 36.76
N GLY A 72 -0.54 6.25 36.38
CA GLY A 72 0.71 5.52 36.16
C GLY A 72 1.42 5.84 34.83
N VAL A 73 0.74 6.51 33.87
CA VAL A 73 1.31 6.83 32.54
C VAL A 73 2.67 7.56 32.62
N PRO A 74 2.85 8.63 33.43
CA PRO A 74 4.14 9.31 33.53
C PRO A 74 5.25 8.41 34.05
N ALA A 75 4.97 7.57 35.03
CA ALA A 75 5.92 6.62 35.59
C ALA A 75 6.33 5.57 34.53
N GLY A 76 5.36 4.97 33.86
CA GLY A 76 5.62 4.00 32.80
C GLY A 76 6.45 4.57 31.63
N VAL A 77 6.22 5.83 31.25
CA VAL A 77 7.04 6.51 30.23
C VAL A 77 8.46 6.75 30.75
N LEU A 78 8.64 7.17 32.00
CA LEU A 78 9.97 7.35 32.60
C LEU A 78 10.74 6.04 32.71
N ASP A 79 10.08 4.95 33.09
CA ASP A 79 10.68 3.62 33.15
C ASP A 79 11.11 3.14 31.76
N TRP A 80 10.31 3.39 30.72
CA TRP A 80 10.66 3.07 29.33
C TRP A 80 11.86 3.88 28.85
N ILE A 81 11.95 5.17 29.19
CA ILE A 81 13.10 6.03 28.90
C ILE A 81 14.34 5.52 29.64
N ALA A 82 14.22 5.21 30.94
CA ALA A 82 15.29 4.72 31.77
C ALA A 82 15.83 3.35 31.30
N ALA A 83 14.97 2.51 30.73
CA ALA A 83 15.34 1.23 30.13
C ALA A 83 16.02 1.36 28.75
N GLY A 84 16.27 2.57 28.24
CA GLY A 84 16.94 2.79 26.96
C GLY A 84 16.03 2.61 25.74
N PHE A 85 14.76 2.92 25.85
CA PHE A 85 13.77 2.89 24.76
C PHE A 85 13.56 1.50 24.12
N PRO A 86 13.38 0.41 24.87
CA PRO A 86 13.23 -0.91 24.27
C PRO A 86 11.93 -0.97 23.44
N PRO A 87 12.03 -1.28 22.13
CA PRO A 87 10.84 -1.28 21.23
C PRO A 87 9.77 -2.30 21.67
N VAL A 88 10.19 -3.41 22.24
CA VAL A 88 9.28 -4.50 22.68
C VAL A 88 8.41 -4.07 23.86
N ALA A 89 8.89 -3.18 24.72
CA ALA A 89 8.12 -2.66 25.87
C ALA A 89 6.97 -1.71 25.45
N LEU A 90 6.90 -1.32 24.17
CA LEU A 90 5.77 -0.54 23.63
C LEU A 90 4.50 -1.39 23.41
N GLY A 91 4.58 -2.71 23.59
CA GLY A 91 3.51 -3.63 23.22
C GLY A 91 3.33 -3.74 21.70
N ARG A 92 2.38 -4.56 21.25
CA ARG A 92 2.20 -4.81 19.80
C ARG A 92 1.73 -3.57 19.04
N PHE A 93 0.75 -2.84 19.57
CA PHE A 93 0.26 -1.59 18.96
C PHE A 93 1.32 -0.48 18.96
N GLY A 94 1.99 -0.29 20.09
CA GLY A 94 3.05 0.70 20.21
C GLY A 94 4.26 0.37 19.32
N PHE A 95 4.66 -0.90 19.25
CA PHE A 95 5.72 -1.34 18.34
C PHE A 95 5.33 -1.13 16.88
N THR A 96 4.08 -1.43 16.49
CA THR A 96 3.56 -1.18 15.13
C THR A 96 3.66 0.30 14.77
N ALA A 97 3.23 1.20 15.68
CA ALA A 97 3.33 2.64 15.45
C ALA A 97 4.80 3.11 15.41
N TYR A 98 5.66 2.59 16.27
CA TYR A 98 7.07 2.94 16.33
C TYR A 98 7.81 2.55 15.05
N GLN A 99 7.67 1.30 14.59
CA GLN A 99 8.29 0.85 13.34
C GLN A 99 7.74 1.62 12.13
N ALA A 100 6.42 1.94 12.11
CA ALA A 100 5.80 2.73 11.05
C ALA A 100 6.36 4.17 11.03
N ALA A 101 6.58 4.78 12.19
CA ALA A 101 7.21 6.10 12.31
C ALA A 101 8.66 6.10 11.79
N LEU A 102 9.47 5.12 12.22
CA LEU A 102 10.85 4.97 11.74
C LEU A 102 10.90 4.73 10.23
N SER A 103 10.02 3.86 9.72
CA SER A 103 9.91 3.58 8.28
C SER A 103 9.49 4.81 7.48
N THR A 104 8.60 5.64 8.04
CA THR A 104 8.21 6.92 7.45
C THR A 104 9.40 7.88 7.39
N VAL A 105 10.14 8.02 8.47
CA VAL A 105 11.35 8.86 8.50
C VAL A 105 12.38 8.38 7.48
N ALA A 106 12.65 7.08 7.44
CA ALA A 106 13.58 6.49 6.46
C ALA A 106 13.12 6.72 5.01
N SER A 107 11.82 6.56 4.75
CA SER A 107 11.22 6.82 3.43
C SER A 107 11.34 8.27 3.01
N VAL A 108 11.15 9.21 3.94
CA VAL A 108 11.34 10.64 3.69
C VAL A 108 12.81 10.97 3.45
N LEU A 109 13.72 10.44 4.26
CA LEU A 109 15.17 10.66 4.11
C LEU A 109 15.68 10.12 2.78
N LEU A 110 15.17 8.97 2.34
CA LEU A 110 15.53 8.38 1.05
C LEU A 110 14.81 9.06 -0.12
N GLY A 111 13.55 9.46 0.03
CA GLY A 111 12.74 9.99 -1.06
C GLY A 111 12.95 11.49 -1.36
N LEU A 112 13.25 12.29 -0.32
CA LEU A 112 13.40 13.74 -0.46
C LEU A 112 14.56 14.16 -1.37
N PRO A 113 15.77 13.56 -1.30
CA PRO A 113 16.83 13.85 -2.26
C PRO A 113 16.45 13.47 -3.69
N GLY A 114 15.71 12.37 -3.87
CA GLY A 114 15.16 11.96 -5.17
C GLY A 114 14.20 13.00 -5.74
N ALA A 115 13.31 13.52 -4.90
CA ALA A 115 12.39 14.59 -5.28
C ALA A 115 13.16 15.85 -5.72
N TYR A 116 14.21 16.22 -4.99
CA TYR A 116 15.08 17.35 -5.34
C TYR A 116 15.74 17.16 -6.72
N VAL A 117 16.33 15.99 -6.95
CA VAL A 117 16.99 15.67 -8.22
C VAL A 117 15.99 15.72 -9.39
N LEU A 118 14.83 15.07 -9.25
CA LEU A 118 13.81 15.04 -10.28
C LEU A 118 13.18 16.41 -10.56
N ALA A 119 13.00 17.24 -9.55
CA ALA A 119 12.40 18.58 -9.72
C ALA A 119 13.37 19.61 -10.27
N ARG A 120 14.66 19.56 -9.88
CA ARG A 120 15.63 20.63 -10.12
C ARG A 120 16.60 20.36 -11.25
N TYR A 121 16.75 19.10 -11.68
CA TYR A 121 17.74 18.73 -12.69
C TYR A 121 17.08 18.09 -13.93
N GLU A 122 17.65 18.40 -15.10
CA GLU A 122 17.34 17.76 -16.37
C GLU A 122 18.53 16.88 -16.76
N PHE A 123 18.27 15.58 -17.01
CA PHE A 123 19.28 14.58 -17.38
C PHE A 123 18.67 13.49 -18.24
N ARG A 124 19.53 12.79 -18.96
CA ARG A 124 19.14 11.63 -19.80
C ARG A 124 18.54 10.54 -18.91
N GLY A 125 17.35 10.02 -19.24
CA GLY A 125 16.65 9.01 -18.43
C GLY A 125 15.77 9.55 -17.30
N ARG A 126 15.66 10.88 -17.11
CA ARG A 126 14.81 11.49 -16.08
C ARG A 126 13.35 10.99 -16.15
N ARG A 127 12.78 10.92 -17.37
CA ARG A 127 11.39 10.42 -17.57
C ARG A 127 11.27 8.95 -17.18
N THR A 128 12.24 8.14 -17.60
CA THR A 128 12.32 6.71 -17.24
C THR A 128 12.43 6.53 -15.73
N LEU A 129 13.34 7.27 -15.07
CA LEU A 129 13.48 7.20 -13.61
C LEU A 129 12.17 7.59 -12.90
N ARG A 130 11.49 8.64 -13.37
CA ARG A 130 10.18 9.04 -12.84
C ARG A 130 9.12 7.94 -13.03
N SER A 131 9.14 7.22 -14.14
CA SER A 131 8.25 6.08 -14.36
C SER A 131 8.60 4.89 -13.47
N LEU A 132 9.89 4.63 -13.27
CA LEU A 132 10.37 3.54 -12.41
C LEU A 132 9.99 3.72 -10.93
N THR A 133 9.65 4.93 -10.47
CA THR A 133 9.11 5.13 -9.11
C THR A 133 7.77 4.42 -8.87
N ILE A 134 7.14 3.87 -9.90
CA ILE A 134 5.90 3.10 -9.76
C ILE A 134 6.20 1.61 -9.48
N VAL A 135 7.36 1.13 -9.94
CA VAL A 135 7.71 -0.30 -9.91
C VAL A 135 7.58 -0.94 -8.52
N PRO A 136 8.07 -0.33 -7.42
CA PRO A 136 7.91 -0.94 -6.09
C PRO A 136 6.46 -1.22 -5.69
N PHE A 137 5.51 -0.40 -6.13
CA PHE A 137 4.09 -0.62 -5.86
C PHE A 137 3.46 -1.78 -6.65
N VAL A 138 4.11 -2.21 -7.72
CA VAL A 138 3.64 -3.31 -8.58
C VAL A 138 4.24 -4.65 -8.13
N LEU A 139 5.39 -4.61 -7.46
CA LEU A 139 6.06 -5.82 -6.98
C LEU A 139 5.32 -6.43 -5.78
N PRO A 140 5.11 -7.75 -5.76
CA PRO A 140 4.57 -8.45 -4.59
C PRO A 140 5.44 -8.19 -3.37
N SER A 141 4.79 -7.83 -2.24
CA SER A 141 5.52 -7.46 -1.01
C SER A 141 6.37 -8.59 -0.46
N ILE A 142 5.88 -9.83 -0.55
CA ILE A 142 6.63 -11.02 -0.12
C ILE A 142 7.87 -11.24 -0.99
N MET A 143 7.78 -11.04 -2.32
CA MET A 143 8.91 -11.15 -3.24
C MET A 143 10.02 -10.14 -2.89
N VAL A 144 9.63 -8.91 -2.57
CA VAL A 144 10.61 -7.90 -2.14
C VAL A 144 11.26 -8.30 -0.82
N ALA A 145 10.48 -8.80 0.15
CA ALA A 145 11.04 -9.27 1.42
C ALA A 145 12.07 -10.40 1.21
N VAL A 146 11.77 -11.37 0.32
CA VAL A 146 12.73 -12.42 -0.05
C VAL A 146 13.98 -11.82 -0.73
N GLY A 147 13.82 -10.80 -1.59
CA GLY A 147 14.95 -10.09 -2.19
C GLY A 147 15.83 -9.37 -1.17
N PHE A 148 15.22 -8.82 -0.12
CA PHE A 148 15.96 -8.23 1.00
C PHE A 148 16.70 -9.29 1.81
N LEU A 149 16.14 -10.48 2.00
CA LEU A 149 16.85 -11.61 2.63
C LEU A 149 18.01 -12.09 1.76
N ALA A 150 17.81 -12.22 0.44
CA ALA A 150 18.83 -12.59 -0.51
C ALA A 150 20.01 -11.59 -0.54
N MET A 151 19.74 -10.31 -0.40
CA MET A 151 20.79 -9.29 -0.40
C MET A 151 21.46 -9.10 0.95
N PHE A 152 20.68 -9.00 2.03
CA PHE A 152 21.14 -8.59 3.36
C PHE A 152 21.21 -9.76 4.36
N GLY A 153 20.91 -10.98 3.91
CA GLY A 153 21.07 -12.19 4.70
C GLY A 153 22.53 -12.47 5.05
N ARG A 154 22.75 -13.41 5.96
CA ARG A 154 24.12 -13.78 6.40
C ARG A 154 25.00 -14.26 5.24
N THR A 155 24.43 -14.98 4.30
CA THR A 155 25.06 -15.48 3.06
C THR A 155 24.61 -14.68 1.84
N GLY A 156 24.14 -13.44 2.02
CA GLY A 156 23.61 -12.63 0.97
C GLY A 156 24.68 -11.83 0.22
N LEU A 157 24.32 -11.34 -0.97
CA LEU A 157 25.20 -10.63 -1.88
C LEU A 157 26.00 -9.48 -1.24
N LEU A 158 25.39 -8.75 -0.27
CA LEU A 158 26.10 -7.69 0.44
C LEU A 158 27.28 -8.23 1.24
N ASN A 159 27.09 -9.34 1.96
CA ASN A 159 28.12 -9.94 2.79
C ASN A 159 29.22 -10.57 1.94
N ASP A 160 28.89 -11.15 0.77
CA ASP A 160 29.88 -11.63 -0.19
C ASP A 160 30.77 -10.49 -0.68
N LEU A 161 30.16 -9.35 -1.06
CA LEU A 161 30.89 -8.15 -1.48
C LEU A 161 31.76 -7.56 -0.36
N LEU A 162 31.27 -7.53 0.87
CA LEU A 162 32.04 -7.09 2.04
C LEU A 162 33.22 -8.02 2.31
N GLY A 163 33.04 -9.34 2.14
CA GLY A 163 34.10 -10.35 2.26
C GLY A 163 35.24 -10.13 1.28
N VAL A 164 34.95 -9.72 0.04
CA VAL A 164 35.99 -9.41 -0.98
C VAL A 164 36.91 -8.28 -0.54
N VAL A 165 36.38 -7.29 0.23
CA VAL A 165 37.18 -6.16 0.75
C VAL A 165 37.69 -6.40 2.18
N GLY A 166 37.55 -7.63 2.71
CA GLY A 166 38.03 -8.02 4.02
C GLY A 166 37.21 -7.50 5.20
N LEU A 167 35.97 -7.05 4.94
CA LEU A 167 35.04 -6.64 5.98
C LEU A 167 34.21 -7.85 6.44
N GLY A 168 33.96 -7.93 7.77
CA GLY A 168 33.16 -9.01 8.34
C GLY A 168 31.66 -8.92 7.95
N PRO A 169 30.93 -10.05 8.09
CA PRO A 169 29.51 -10.06 7.73
C PRO A 169 28.69 -9.13 8.64
N VAL A 170 27.75 -8.41 8.01
CA VAL A 170 26.73 -7.62 8.69
C VAL A 170 25.46 -8.46 8.78
N GLU A 171 24.97 -8.70 10.00
CA GLU A 171 23.78 -9.52 10.24
C GLU A 171 22.56 -8.61 10.43
N LEU A 172 21.75 -8.51 9.38
CA LEU A 172 20.53 -7.70 9.37
C LEU A 172 19.25 -8.52 9.41
N THR A 173 19.33 -9.85 9.27
CA THR A 173 18.15 -10.72 9.32
C THR A 173 17.45 -10.64 10.67
N PHE A 174 16.12 -10.59 10.65
CA PHE A 174 15.26 -10.45 11.83
C PHE A 174 15.59 -9.23 12.70
N THR A 175 15.98 -8.13 12.06
CA THR A 175 16.22 -6.83 12.71
C THR A 175 15.21 -5.78 12.26
N LEU A 176 14.95 -4.80 13.14
CA LEU A 176 14.10 -3.67 12.81
C LEU A 176 14.67 -2.82 11.66
N GLN A 177 16.00 -2.75 11.56
CA GLN A 177 16.69 -2.02 10.50
C GLN A 177 16.35 -2.56 9.11
N LEU A 178 16.29 -3.87 8.94
CA LEU A 178 15.95 -4.50 7.67
C LEU A 178 14.48 -4.25 7.31
N ILE A 179 13.55 -4.33 8.28
CA ILE A 179 12.14 -4.00 8.09
C ILE A 179 11.98 -2.54 7.65
N VAL A 180 12.64 -1.61 8.35
CA VAL A 180 12.61 -0.17 8.03
C VAL A 180 13.16 0.11 6.63
N LEU A 181 14.24 -0.57 6.24
CA LEU A 181 14.85 -0.42 4.92
C LEU A 181 13.94 -0.96 3.80
N ALA A 182 13.30 -2.11 4.02
CA ALA A 182 12.32 -2.67 3.08
C ALA A 182 11.06 -1.79 2.94
N HIS A 183 10.57 -1.21 4.03
CA HIS A 183 9.50 -0.22 3.96
C HIS A 183 9.93 1.05 3.23
N ALA A 184 11.18 1.51 3.41
CA ALA A 184 11.70 2.64 2.67
C ALA A 184 11.81 2.36 1.17
N PHE A 185 12.13 1.11 0.75
CA PHE A 185 12.07 0.68 -0.63
C PHE A 185 10.67 0.91 -1.23
N TYR A 186 9.61 0.52 -0.52
CA TYR A 186 8.24 0.71 -1.02
C TYR A 186 7.81 2.18 -1.04
N ASN A 187 8.10 2.92 0.01
CA ASN A 187 7.45 4.21 0.26
C ASN A 187 8.28 5.43 -0.14
N ALA A 188 9.63 5.34 -0.23
CA ALA A 188 10.43 6.46 -0.70
C ALA A 188 10.08 6.94 -2.13
N PRO A 189 9.72 6.06 -3.09
CA PRO A 189 9.22 6.48 -4.39
C PRO A 189 7.93 7.30 -4.32
N LEU A 190 7.03 6.99 -3.39
CA LEU A 190 5.80 7.76 -3.14
C LEU A 190 6.16 9.17 -2.66
N VAL A 191 7.03 9.28 -1.65
CA VAL A 191 7.56 10.57 -1.15
C VAL A 191 8.22 11.34 -2.29
N THR A 192 9.11 10.70 -3.04
CA THR A 192 9.79 11.30 -4.20
C THR A 192 8.80 11.89 -5.19
N ARG A 193 7.76 11.15 -5.56
CA ARG A 193 6.78 11.56 -6.57
C ARG A 193 5.91 12.72 -6.11
N LEU A 194 5.38 12.66 -4.88
CA LEU A 194 4.51 13.70 -4.33
C LEU A 194 5.29 15.00 -4.10
N VAL A 195 6.46 14.90 -3.48
CA VAL A 195 7.29 16.08 -3.18
C VAL A 195 7.91 16.68 -4.45
N ALA A 196 8.34 15.86 -5.44
CA ALA A 196 8.83 16.38 -6.72
C ALA A 196 7.77 17.19 -7.46
N THR A 197 6.53 16.70 -7.48
CA THR A 197 5.39 17.40 -8.11
C THR A 197 5.12 18.75 -7.41
N ALA A 198 5.13 18.76 -6.08
CA ALA A 198 5.00 19.99 -5.31
C ALA A 198 6.18 20.95 -5.54
N TRP A 199 7.40 20.41 -5.64
CA TRP A 199 8.59 21.21 -5.92
C TRP A 199 8.56 21.87 -7.30
N GLU A 200 8.08 21.14 -8.30
CA GLU A 200 7.88 21.66 -9.66
C GLU A 200 6.84 22.78 -9.71
N SER A 201 5.87 22.81 -8.79
CA SER A 201 4.82 23.83 -8.71
C SER A 201 5.22 25.09 -7.93
N VAL A 202 6.39 25.11 -7.27
CA VAL A 202 6.89 26.31 -6.56
C VAL A 202 7.09 27.46 -7.53
N ASP A 203 6.50 28.62 -7.23
CA ASP A 203 6.61 29.80 -8.09
C ASP A 203 8.02 30.39 -8.05
N ARG A 204 8.64 30.42 -9.22
CA ARG A 204 9.98 30.99 -9.45
C ARG A 204 10.06 32.44 -8.99
N ARG A 205 9.00 33.23 -9.21
CA ARG A 205 8.99 34.66 -8.86
C ARG A 205 9.15 34.89 -7.37
N GLN A 206 8.51 34.04 -6.53
CA GLN A 206 8.63 34.14 -5.08
C GLN A 206 10.08 33.91 -4.62
N VAL A 207 10.75 32.90 -5.20
CA VAL A 207 12.16 32.60 -4.88
C VAL A 207 13.09 33.73 -5.36
N GLU A 208 12.86 34.27 -6.55
CA GLU A 208 13.64 35.36 -7.11
C GLU A 208 13.43 36.67 -6.34
N SER A 209 12.21 36.98 -5.91
CA SER A 209 11.91 38.13 -5.07
C SER A 209 12.63 38.06 -3.71
N ALA A 210 12.58 36.91 -3.04
CA ALA A 210 13.32 36.69 -1.80
C ALA A 210 14.84 36.90 -2.01
N ARG A 211 15.37 36.39 -3.12
CA ARG A 211 16.78 36.56 -3.49
C ARG A 211 17.13 38.02 -3.80
N ALA A 212 16.25 38.75 -4.48
CA ALA A 212 16.40 40.16 -4.77
C ALA A 212 16.40 41.04 -3.50
N MET A 213 15.65 40.61 -2.47
CA MET A 213 15.64 41.24 -1.14
C MET A 213 16.84 40.85 -0.27
N GLY A 214 17.85 40.15 -0.82
CA GLY A 214 19.09 39.81 -0.12
C GLY A 214 19.10 38.46 0.60
N ALA A 215 18.04 37.65 0.48
CA ALA A 215 18.03 36.31 1.08
C ALA A 215 19.14 35.43 0.49
N SER A 216 19.90 34.70 1.31
CA SER A 216 20.84 33.69 0.87
C SER A 216 20.10 32.51 0.19
N ARG A 217 20.82 31.61 -0.49
CA ARG A 217 20.19 30.40 -1.10
C ARG A 217 19.50 29.55 -0.03
N LEU A 218 20.11 29.43 1.14
CA LEU A 218 19.56 28.65 2.25
C LEU A 218 18.33 29.35 2.87
N ALA A 219 18.39 30.69 3.03
CA ALA A 219 17.25 31.47 3.52
C ALA A 219 16.05 31.37 2.55
N ALA A 220 16.28 31.57 1.24
CA ALA A 220 15.21 31.41 0.24
C ALA A 220 14.63 29.99 0.21
N PHE A 221 15.45 28.96 0.42
CA PHE A 221 14.96 27.58 0.57
C PHE A 221 14.11 27.44 1.84
N ARG A 222 14.62 27.84 3.00
CA ARG A 222 13.94 27.69 4.29
C ARG A 222 12.63 28.48 4.36
N ASP A 223 12.64 29.72 3.86
CA ASP A 223 11.55 30.67 4.10
C ASP A 223 10.50 30.69 2.96
N VAL A 224 10.84 30.17 1.76
CA VAL A 224 9.93 30.13 0.59
C VAL A 224 9.67 28.70 0.12
N VAL A 225 10.75 27.94 -0.19
CA VAL A 225 10.59 26.63 -0.81
C VAL A 225 10.08 25.60 0.19
N LEU A 226 10.70 25.49 1.37
CA LEU A 226 10.33 24.49 2.38
C LEU A 226 8.89 24.64 2.87
N PRO A 227 8.37 25.84 3.18
CA PRO A 227 6.95 26.01 3.52
C PRO A 227 6.00 25.61 2.40
N ALA A 228 6.38 25.83 1.13
CA ALA A 228 5.60 25.41 -0.02
C ALA A 228 5.60 23.88 -0.22
N LEU A 229 6.67 23.18 0.20
CA LEU A 229 6.80 21.71 0.14
C LEU A 229 6.18 21.00 1.34
N LEU A 230 6.12 21.68 2.49
CA LEU A 230 5.70 21.07 3.76
C LEU A 230 4.33 20.37 3.66
N PRO A 231 3.32 20.92 2.98
CA PRO A 231 2.05 20.25 2.78
C PRO A 231 2.15 18.91 2.06
N ALA A 232 2.90 18.87 0.95
CA ALA A 232 3.11 17.62 0.21
C ALA A 232 3.95 16.62 0.98
N LEU A 233 4.96 17.10 1.72
CA LEU A 233 5.79 16.26 2.58
C LEU A 233 4.97 15.61 3.70
N LEU A 234 4.12 16.39 4.39
CA LEU A 234 3.23 15.85 5.42
C LEU A 234 2.20 14.87 4.86
N THR A 235 1.63 15.17 3.67
CA THR A 235 0.72 14.23 2.97
C THR A 235 1.43 12.92 2.66
N ALA A 236 2.64 12.98 2.10
CA ALA A 236 3.44 11.80 1.80
C ALA A 236 3.81 11.02 3.06
N SER A 237 4.20 11.72 4.13
CA SER A 237 4.54 11.10 5.42
C SER A 237 3.34 10.41 6.06
N LEU A 238 2.17 11.04 6.11
CA LEU A 238 0.95 10.44 6.65
C LEU A 238 0.54 9.20 5.86
N LEU A 239 0.60 9.27 4.53
CA LEU A 239 0.26 8.13 3.68
C LEU A 239 1.26 6.98 3.85
N THR A 240 2.55 7.29 3.92
CA THR A 240 3.60 6.30 4.22
C THR A 240 3.38 5.65 5.58
N PHE A 241 3.06 6.45 6.60
CA PHE A 241 2.78 5.93 7.94
C PHE A 241 1.60 4.96 7.94
N VAL A 242 0.49 5.31 7.28
CA VAL A 242 -0.69 4.41 7.16
C VAL A 242 -0.31 3.11 6.48
N PHE A 243 0.40 3.16 5.34
CA PHE A 243 0.80 1.96 4.61
C PHE A 243 1.77 1.06 5.40
N THR A 244 2.68 1.66 6.15
CA THR A 244 3.63 0.89 6.98
C THR A 244 3.01 0.38 8.27
N PHE A 245 2.01 1.08 8.80
CA PHE A 245 1.24 0.63 9.96
C PHE A 245 0.44 -0.64 9.66
N MET A 246 -0.14 -0.72 8.45
CA MET A 246 -0.93 -1.86 7.95
C MET A 246 -0.07 -2.87 7.17
N SER A 247 1.25 -2.90 7.36
CA SER A 247 2.14 -3.78 6.61
C SER A 247 2.28 -5.14 7.28
N PHE A 248 1.87 -6.20 6.59
CA PHE A 248 1.92 -7.57 7.07
C PHE A 248 3.06 -8.40 6.46
N PRO A 249 3.18 -8.59 5.12
CA PRO A 249 4.09 -9.59 4.56
C PRO A 249 5.56 -9.27 4.78
N ILE A 250 5.93 -7.98 4.71
CA ILE A 250 7.30 -7.52 4.93
C ILE A 250 7.73 -7.82 6.37
N VAL A 251 6.86 -7.49 7.33
CA VAL A 251 7.16 -7.70 8.74
C VAL A 251 7.17 -9.19 9.08
N LEU A 252 6.23 -9.97 8.53
CA LEU A 252 6.20 -11.41 8.71
C LEU A 252 7.51 -12.06 8.21
N ALA A 253 7.92 -11.75 6.98
CA ALA A 253 9.09 -12.38 6.36
C ALA A 253 10.42 -11.91 6.97
N LEU A 254 10.56 -10.62 7.28
CA LEU A 254 11.83 -10.05 7.76
C LEU A 254 11.96 -9.99 9.29
N GLY A 255 10.84 -9.99 10.02
CA GLY A 255 10.81 -9.87 11.47
C GLY A 255 10.30 -11.11 12.19
N GLY A 256 9.52 -11.95 11.50
CA GLY A 256 8.86 -13.10 12.08
C GLY A 256 8.01 -12.74 13.30
N LEU A 257 7.82 -13.71 14.20
CA LEU A 257 7.09 -13.47 15.47
C LEU A 257 7.90 -12.65 16.49
N LYS A 258 9.23 -12.57 16.35
CA LYS A 258 10.08 -11.78 17.24
C LYS A 258 9.77 -10.29 17.17
N LEU A 259 9.59 -9.77 15.94
CA LEU A 259 9.27 -8.36 15.68
C LEU A 259 7.82 -8.22 15.14
N ALA A 260 6.92 -9.05 15.66
CA ALA A 260 5.53 -9.06 15.18
C ALA A 260 4.83 -7.73 15.48
N THR A 261 4.28 -7.14 14.44
CA THR A 261 3.27 -6.08 14.51
C THR A 261 1.90 -6.67 14.85
N VAL A 262 0.91 -5.80 15.02
CA VAL A 262 -0.49 -6.23 15.26
C VAL A 262 -0.97 -7.13 14.13
N GLU A 263 -0.70 -6.79 12.88
CA GLU A 263 -1.06 -7.58 11.69
C GLU A 263 -0.48 -9.01 11.73
N VAL A 264 0.81 -9.12 12.01
CA VAL A 264 1.49 -10.43 12.13
C VAL A 264 0.92 -11.21 13.31
N TRP A 265 0.51 -10.52 14.38
CA TRP A 265 -0.07 -11.17 15.55
C TRP A 265 -1.50 -11.65 15.28
N ILE A 266 -2.32 -10.87 14.56
CA ILE A 266 -3.64 -11.32 14.06
C ILE A 266 -3.49 -12.62 13.27
N TYR A 267 -2.55 -12.66 12.32
CA TYR A 267 -2.26 -13.87 11.56
C TYR A 267 -1.89 -15.05 12.45
N ALA A 268 -1.00 -14.85 13.43
CA ALA A 268 -0.58 -15.89 14.36
C ALA A 268 -1.76 -16.44 15.20
N ARG A 269 -2.70 -15.58 15.61
CA ARG A 269 -3.91 -16.01 16.34
C ARG A 269 -4.87 -16.81 15.43
N VAL A 270 -5.03 -16.39 14.16
CA VAL A 270 -5.81 -17.16 13.19
C VAL A 270 -5.20 -18.55 12.99
N GLN A 271 -3.88 -18.65 12.84
CA GLN A 271 -3.20 -19.95 12.70
C GLN A 271 -3.33 -20.83 13.96
N ALA A 272 -3.45 -20.22 15.13
CA ALA A 272 -3.72 -20.89 16.39
C ALA A 272 -5.22 -21.23 16.59
N LEU A 273 -6.10 -20.88 15.64
CA LEU A 273 -7.55 -20.99 15.71
C LEU A 273 -8.18 -20.17 16.86
N ASP A 274 -7.47 -19.18 17.38
CA ASP A 274 -7.98 -18.22 18.35
C ASP A 274 -8.62 -17.03 17.62
N LEU A 275 -9.82 -17.28 17.09
CA LEU A 275 -10.52 -16.31 16.25
C LEU A 275 -11.09 -15.14 17.06
N SER A 276 -11.38 -15.35 18.34
CA SER A 276 -11.90 -14.29 19.22
C SER A 276 -10.84 -13.22 19.49
N GLU A 277 -9.62 -13.63 19.87
CA GLU A 277 -8.50 -12.71 20.05
C GLU A 277 -8.11 -12.06 18.72
N ALA A 278 -8.05 -12.83 17.62
CA ALA A 278 -7.78 -12.29 16.29
C ALA A 278 -8.80 -11.21 15.88
N ALA A 279 -10.10 -11.44 16.11
CA ALA A 279 -11.16 -10.48 15.81
C ALA A 279 -11.07 -9.22 16.68
N THR A 280 -10.71 -9.38 17.95
CA THR A 280 -10.53 -8.26 18.89
C THR A 280 -9.38 -7.35 18.44
N LEU A 281 -8.23 -7.93 18.11
CA LEU A 281 -7.06 -7.19 17.59
C LEU A 281 -7.38 -6.53 16.25
N ALA A 282 -8.03 -7.25 15.33
CA ALA A 282 -8.45 -6.73 14.03
C ALA A 282 -9.42 -5.55 14.15
N THR A 283 -10.31 -5.59 15.15
CA THR A 283 -11.24 -4.48 15.43
C THR A 283 -10.50 -3.23 15.91
N LEU A 284 -9.61 -3.37 16.88
CA LEU A 284 -8.81 -2.24 17.40
C LEU A 284 -7.91 -1.66 16.31
N GLU A 285 -7.26 -2.52 15.53
CA GLU A 285 -6.43 -2.13 14.40
C GLU A 285 -7.26 -1.38 13.33
N THR A 286 -8.42 -1.90 12.96
CA THR A 286 -9.34 -1.27 11.99
C THR A 286 -9.79 0.12 12.47
N VAL A 287 -10.18 0.27 13.72
CA VAL A 287 -10.57 1.58 14.28
C VAL A 287 -9.41 2.56 14.20
N LEU A 288 -8.21 2.13 14.57
CA LEU A 288 -7.03 3.00 14.53
C LEU A 288 -6.66 3.39 13.09
N SER A 289 -6.69 2.43 12.16
CA SER A 289 -6.43 2.67 10.73
C SER A 289 -7.46 3.60 10.08
N LEU A 290 -8.74 3.47 10.47
CA LEU A 290 -9.79 4.41 10.04
C LEU A 290 -9.53 5.83 10.56
N ILE A 291 -9.11 5.98 11.81
CA ILE A 291 -8.76 7.29 12.39
C ILE A 291 -7.57 7.90 11.63
N LEU A 292 -6.50 7.12 11.41
CA LEU A 292 -5.31 7.57 10.68
C LEU A 292 -5.65 7.95 9.24
N THR A 293 -6.45 7.13 8.55
CA THR A 293 -6.90 7.40 7.18
C THR A 293 -7.80 8.64 7.12
N TYR A 294 -8.68 8.85 8.11
CA TYR A 294 -9.50 10.06 8.20
C TYR A 294 -8.63 11.32 8.37
N ILE A 295 -7.63 11.26 9.24
CA ILE A 295 -6.66 12.36 9.43
C ILE A 295 -5.95 12.67 8.11
N TYR A 296 -5.45 11.63 7.42
CA TYR A 296 -4.80 11.76 6.11
C TYR A 296 -5.73 12.43 5.08
N LEU A 297 -6.95 11.90 4.90
CA LEU A 297 -7.90 12.41 3.90
C LEU A 297 -8.34 13.85 4.20
N ARG A 298 -8.55 14.19 5.48
CA ARG A 298 -8.89 15.54 5.89
C ARG A 298 -7.75 16.53 5.63
N TYR A 299 -6.52 16.09 5.84
CA TYR A 299 -5.34 16.89 5.55
C TYR A 299 -5.17 17.09 4.03
N GLU A 300 -5.23 16.02 3.25
CA GLU A 300 -5.14 16.05 1.78
C GLU A 300 -6.20 16.97 1.16
N ALA A 301 -7.45 16.90 1.62
CA ALA A 301 -8.55 17.73 1.12
C ALA A 301 -8.30 19.24 1.30
N ARG A 302 -7.65 19.64 2.40
CA ARG A 302 -7.29 21.05 2.66
C ARG A 302 -6.23 21.57 1.68
N GLN A 303 -5.37 20.69 1.17
CA GLN A 303 -4.26 21.06 0.28
C GLN A 303 -4.70 21.27 -1.17
N ARG A 304 -5.70 20.52 -1.66
CA ARG A 304 -6.19 20.63 -3.04
C ARG A 304 -6.71 22.04 -3.39
N SER A 305 -7.11 22.81 -2.39
CA SER A 305 -7.63 24.18 -2.57
C SER A 305 -6.54 25.26 -2.75
N ALA A 306 -5.26 24.93 -2.56
CA ALA A 306 -4.15 25.90 -2.51
C ALA A 306 -3.27 25.95 -3.77
N SER A 307 -3.52 25.10 -4.78
CA SER A 307 -2.67 25.00 -5.98
C SER A 307 -3.00 26.10 -6.99
N GLY A 308 -2.20 27.18 -7.02
CA GLY A 308 -2.28 28.25 -8.03
C GLY A 308 -1.33 27.99 -9.21
N ALA A 309 -1.67 28.52 -10.39
CA ALA A 309 -0.83 28.48 -11.58
C ALA A 309 0.31 29.49 -11.46
N GLY A 310 1.50 29.04 -11.01
CA GLY A 310 2.73 29.83 -10.95
C GLY A 310 3.70 29.50 -12.10
N GLN A 311 4.73 30.35 -12.31
CA GLN A 311 5.83 30.03 -13.22
C GLN A 311 6.76 28.99 -12.58
N HIS A 312 6.92 27.85 -13.26
CA HIS A 312 7.78 26.77 -12.76
C HIS A 312 9.25 27.16 -12.65
N LEU A 313 9.92 26.62 -11.63
CA LEU A 313 11.35 26.77 -11.46
C LEU A 313 12.11 26.10 -12.63
N SER A 314 13.04 26.82 -13.27
CA SER A 314 13.87 26.26 -14.35
C SER A 314 14.76 25.13 -13.83
N ARG A 315 14.84 24.03 -14.59
CA ARG A 315 15.74 22.92 -14.31
C ARG A 315 17.15 23.22 -14.79
N LYS A 316 18.12 22.69 -14.06
CA LYS A 316 19.54 22.79 -14.41
C LYS A 316 19.99 21.52 -15.13
N PRO A 317 20.82 21.60 -16.18
CA PRO A 317 21.38 20.41 -16.79
C PRO A 317 22.29 19.67 -15.79
N LEU A 318 22.08 18.38 -15.63
CA LEU A 318 22.95 17.48 -14.87
C LEU A 318 23.80 16.68 -15.85
N THR A 319 25.06 17.05 -15.99
CA THR A 319 26.07 16.31 -16.75
C THR A 319 26.97 15.58 -15.77
N ILE A 320 27.13 14.25 -15.97
CA ILE A 320 28.09 13.42 -15.22
C ILE A 320 29.36 13.33 -16.05
N GLY A 321 30.51 13.76 -15.51
CA GLY A 321 31.79 13.79 -16.16
C GLY A 321 32.90 14.08 -15.15
N TRP A 322 34.12 14.30 -15.61
CA TRP A 322 35.27 14.57 -14.73
C TRP A 322 35.06 15.78 -13.81
N ASP A 323 34.23 16.74 -14.21
CA ASP A 323 33.82 17.90 -13.39
C ASP A 323 32.88 17.53 -12.24
N THR A 324 32.36 16.30 -12.18
CA THR A 324 31.53 15.82 -11.09
C THR A 324 32.31 15.81 -9.78
N LEU A 325 33.56 15.40 -9.80
CA LEU A 325 34.43 15.33 -8.62
C LEU A 325 34.76 16.70 -8.03
N ARG A 326 34.65 17.77 -8.84
CA ARG A 326 34.91 19.14 -8.39
C ARG A 326 33.70 19.86 -7.81
N SER A 327 32.51 19.29 -7.96
CA SER A 327 31.26 19.89 -7.45
C SER A 327 30.71 19.06 -6.29
N PRO A 328 30.65 19.58 -5.05
CA PRO A 328 30.13 18.84 -3.90
C PRO A 328 28.67 18.43 -4.08
N VAL A 329 27.87 19.24 -4.79
CA VAL A 329 26.46 18.91 -5.09
C VAL A 329 26.35 17.74 -6.06
N ARG A 330 27.17 17.70 -7.11
CA ARG A 330 27.18 16.59 -8.08
C ARG A 330 27.70 15.30 -7.44
N LEU A 331 28.72 15.41 -6.57
CA LEU A 331 29.23 14.29 -5.81
C LEU A 331 28.14 13.71 -4.87
N ALA A 332 27.41 14.58 -4.16
CA ALA A 332 26.28 14.15 -3.32
C ALA A 332 25.15 13.48 -4.14
N ILE A 333 24.82 14.00 -5.33
CA ILE A 333 23.84 13.38 -6.24
C ILE A 333 24.31 11.99 -6.70
N THR A 334 25.60 11.86 -7.04
CA THR A 334 26.17 10.56 -7.46
C THR A 334 26.15 9.57 -6.30
N GLY A 335 26.57 9.98 -5.10
CA GLY A 335 26.50 9.16 -3.89
C GLY A 335 25.08 8.71 -3.58
N TYR A 336 24.11 9.62 -3.68
CA TYR A 336 22.70 9.29 -3.56
C TYR A 336 22.25 8.28 -4.65
N GLY A 337 22.71 8.45 -5.90
CA GLY A 337 22.42 7.49 -6.99
C GLY A 337 22.93 6.08 -6.69
N ILE A 338 24.08 5.96 -6.04
CA ILE A 338 24.63 4.65 -5.58
C ILE A 338 23.72 4.06 -4.50
N ILE A 339 23.30 4.85 -3.50
CA ILE A 339 22.38 4.39 -2.44
C ILE A 339 21.07 3.90 -3.08
N VAL A 340 20.51 4.66 -4.02
CA VAL A 340 19.29 4.28 -4.75
C VAL A 340 19.50 2.97 -5.52
N ALA A 341 20.63 2.82 -6.22
CA ALA A 341 20.93 1.59 -6.94
C ALA A 341 21.04 0.38 -5.97
N VAL A 342 21.74 0.52 -4.85
CA VAL A 342 21.86 -0.52 -3.84
C VAL A 342 20.50 -0.89 -3.26
N VAL A 343 19.69 0.08 -2.86
CA VAL A 343 18.41 -0.19 -2.17
C VAL A 343 17.33 -0.69 -3.12
N PHE A 344 17.26 -0.19 -4.37
CA PHE A 344 16.17 -0.52 -5.30
C PHE A 344 16.52 -1.59 -6.32
N VAL A 345 17.79 -1.69 -6.72
CA VAL A 345 18.22 -2.68 -7.71
C VAL A 345 18.86 -3.88 -7.02
N GLY A 346 19.61 -3.65 -5.95
CA GLY A 346 20.33 -4.69 -5.21
C GLY A 346 19.47 -5.90 -4.83
N PRO A 347 18.37 -5.75 -4.09
CA PRO A 347 17.53 -6.88 -3.68
C PRO A 347 16.97 -7.69 -4.86
N LEU A 348 16.56 -7.01 -5.95
CA LEU A 348 16.04 -7.68 -7.14
C LEU A 348 17.14 -8.41 -7.90
N LEU A 349 18.33 -7.79 -7.97
CA LEU A 349 19.51 -8.42 -8.60
C LEU A 349 19.98 -9.62 -7.79
N SER A 350 19.96 -9.53 -6.45
CA SER A 350 20.30 -10.66 -5.56
C SER A 350 19.39 -11.85 -5.80
N LEU A 351 18.08 -11.65 -5.92
CA LEU A 351 17.14 -12.71 -6.29
C LEU A 351 17.49 -13.37 -7.62
N LEU A 352 17.81 -12.57 -8.64
CA LEU A 352 18.19 -13.10 -9.96
C LEU A 352 19.49 -13.88 -9.88
N ILE A 353 20.49 -13.40 -9.15
CA ILE A 353 21.76 -14.09 -8.97
C ILE A 353 21.53 -15.42 -8.22
N GLU A 354 20.85 -15.41 -7.08
CA GLU A 354 20.59 -16.62 -6.31
C GLU A 354 19.75 -17.64 -7.07
N SER A 355 18.85 -17.21 -7.96
CA SER A 355 18.04 -18.13 -8.78
C SER A 355 18.86 -18.93 -9.81
N VAL A 356 20.06 -18.48 -10.12
CA VAL A 356 20.95 -19.11 -11.12
C VAL A 356 22.32 -19.48 -10.56
N THR A 357 22.53 -19.39 -9.24
CA THR A 357 23.80 -19.75 -8.59
C THR A 357 23.57 -20.73 -7.44
N THR A 358 24.48 -21.70 -7.31
CA THR A 358 24.53 -22.58 -6.12
C THR A 358 25.13 -21.82 -4.92
N PRO A 359 25.01 -22.35 -3.69
CA PRO A 359 25.69 -21.78 -2.52
C PRO A 359 27.21 -21.64 -2.67
N ASP A 360 27.82 -22.45 -3.53
CA ASP A 360 29.26 -22.40 -3.84
C ASP A 360 29.60 -21.36 -4.92
N GLY A 361 28.63 -20.58 -5.38
CA GLY A 361 28.80 -19.52 -6.38
C GLY A 361 28.90 -20.02 -7.84
N THR A 362 28.64 -21.30 -8.11
CA THR A 362 28.66 -21.84 -9.50
C THR A 362 27.31 -21.63 -10.18
N PHE A 363 27.33 -21.37 -11.50
CA PHE A 363 26.10 -21.20 -12.27
C PHE A 363 25.31 -22.51 -12.34
N THR A 364 24.00 -22.43 -12.16
CA THR A 364 23.10 -23.59 -12.23
C THR A 364 21.71 -23.22 -12.77
N THR A 365 21.07 -24.15 -13.46
CA THR A 365 19.64 -24.12 -13.84
C THR A 365 18.82 -25.14 -13.04
N ALA A 366 19.47 -25.86 -12.12
CA ALA A 366 18.87 -26.96 -11.38
C ALA A 366 17.61 -26.55 -10.61
N TYR A 367 17.54 -25.32 -10.09
CA TYR A 367 16.34 -24.82 -9.41
C TYR A 367 15.13 -24.70 -10.34
N TYR A 368 15.34 -24.25 -11.59
CA TYR A 368 14.27 -24.17 -12.58
C TYR A 368 13.88 -25.58 -13.07
N GLU A 369 14.84 -26.47 -13.27
CA GLU A 369 14.58 -27.87 -13.60
C GLU A 369 13.78 -28.58 -12.50
N PHE A 370 14.15 -28.36 -11.22
CA PHE A 370 13.43 -28.85 -10.07
C PHE A 370 11.99 -28.34 -10.03
N LEU A 371 11.77 -27.03 -10.21
CA LEU A 371 10.44 -26.41 -10.25
C LEU A 371 9.58 -26.98 -11.40
N LEU A 372 10.18 -27.23 -12.57
CA LEU A 372 9.50 -27.84 -13.70
C LEU A 372 9.17 -29.34 -13.43
N ALA A 373 10.07 -30.08 -12.79
CA ALA A 373 9.85 -31.48 -12.41
C ALA A 373 8.75 -31.63 -11.34
N GLN A 374 8.60 -30.68 -10.43
CA GLN A 374 7.59 -30.67 -9.38
C GLN A 374 6.14 -30.58 -9.90
N GLN A 375 5.91 -30.25 -11.18
CA GLN A 375 4.56 -30.23 -11.79
C GLN A 375 3.86 -31.59 -11.73
N ALA A 376 4.63 -32.68 -11.73
CA ALA A 376 4.11 -34.05 -11.68
C ALA A 376 3.93 -34.60 -10.26
N SER A 377 4.40 -33.88 -9.21
CA SER A 377 4.32 -34.34 -7.83
C SER A 377 2.88 -34.27 -7.32
N THR A 378 2.40 -35.40 -6.76
CA THR A 378 1.10 -35.48 -6.08
C THR A 378 1.22 -35.50 -4.55
N ALA A 379 2.45 -35.34 -4.03
CA ALA A 379 2.71 -35.34 -2.60
C ALA A 379 2.04 -34.13 -1.91
N ALA A 380 1.33 -34.38 -0.83
CA ALA A 380 0.74 -33.32 -0.02
C ALA A 380 1.81 -32.35 0.48
N GLY A 381 1.58 -31.03 0.29
CA GLY A 381 2.51 -29.97 0.71
C GLY A 381 3.53 -29.56 -0.36
N THR A 382 3.52 -30.13 -1.57
CA THR A 382 4.38 -29.66 -2.67
C THR A 382 3.68 -28.57 -3.49
N THR A 383 4.31 -27.41 -3.59
CA THR A 383 3.83 -26.31 -4.45
C THR A 383 4.04 -26.67 -5.90
N ARG A 384 3.02 -26.50 -6.74
CA ARG A 384 3.09 -26.69 -8.19
C ARG A 384 3.22 -25.32 -8.86
N PRO A 385 4.40 -24.95 -9.38
CA PRO A 385 4.63 -23.60 -9.88
C PRO A 385 3.72 -23.19 -11.04
N LEU A 386 3.49 -24.05 -12.04
CA LEU A 386 2.63 -23.72 -13.18
C LEU A 386 1.16 -23.51 -12.77
N PRO A 387 0.50 -24.38 -11.99
CA PRO A 387 -0.82 -24.10 -11.44
C PRO A 387 -0.86 -22.79 -10.63
N ALA A 388 0.16 -22.49 -9.81
CA ALA A 388 0.21 -21.26 -9.04
C ALA A 388 0.28 -20.01 -9.95
N ILE A 389 1.09 -20.05 -11.04
CA ILE A 389 1.13 -18.99 -12.06
C ILE A 389 -0.25 -18.83 -12.71
N VAL A 390 -0.85 -19.92 -13.15
CA VAL A 390 -2.18 -19.89 -13.79
C VAL A 390 -3.23 -19.35 -12.83
N ASN A 391 -3.23 -19.78 -11.57
CA ASN A 391 -4.14 -19.26 -10.55
C ASN A 391 -3.99 -17.75 -10.36
N SER A 392 -2.74 -17.24 -10.25
CA SER A 392 -2.49 -15.80 -10.12
C SER A 392 -3.05 -15.01 -11.31
N LEU A 393 -2.89 -15.52 -12.53
CA LEU A 393 -3.42 -14.89 -13.74
C LEU A 393 -4.95 -14.95 -13.80
N VAL A 394 -5.55 -16.10 -13.42
CA VAL A 394 -7.02 -16.29 -13.39
C VAL A 394 -7.65 -15.41 -12.32
N TYR A 395 -7.06 -15.36 -11.11
CA TYR A 395 -7.55 -14.49 -10.03
C TYR A 395 -7.39 -13.02 -10.39
N GLY A 396 -6.27 -12.65 -11.01
CA GLY A 396 -6.05 -11.30 -11.54
C GLY A 396 -7.11 -10.91 -12.59
N ALA A 397 -7.40 -11.80 -13.54
CA ALA A 397 -8.44 -11.58 -14.53
C ALA A 397 -9.84 -11.52 -13.90
N GLY A 398 -10.17 -12.41 -12.95
CA GLY A 398 -11.41 -12.38 -12.20
C GLY A 398 -11.57 -11.10 -11.39
N THR A 399 -10.49 -10.65 -10.76
CA THR A 399 -10.43 -9.35 -10.05
C THR A 399 -10.75 -8.19 -10.99
N LEU A 400 -10.20 -8.15 -12.20
CA LEU A 400 -10.49 -7.10 -13.17
C LEU A 400 -11.96 -7.05 -13.58
N LEU A 401 -12.60 -8.21 -13.75
CA LEU A 401 -14.02 -8.28 -14.09
C LEU A 401 -14.92 -7.61 -13.05
N LEU A 402 -14.51 -7.59 -11.79
CA LEU A 402 -15.24 -6.94 -10.69
C LEU A 402 -14.71 -5.52 -10.44
N ALA A 403 -13.40 -5.37 -10.28
CA ALA A 403 -12.79 -4.11 -9.83
C ALA A 403 -12.91 -2.98 -10.86
N VAL A 404 -12.83 -3.28 -12.16
CA VAL A 404 -12.90 -2.23 -13.20
C VAL A 404 -14.30 -1.62 -13.30
N PRO A 405 -15.40 -2.40 -13.43
CA PRO A 405 -16.73 -1.83 -13.41
C PRO A 405 -17.05 -1.10 -12.10
N MET A 406 -16.71 -1.70 -10.94
CA MET A 406 -16.90 -1.06 -9.63
C MET A 406 -16.17 0.28 -9.55
N GLY A 407 -14.90 0.31 -9.93
CA GLY A 407 -14.08 1.52 -9.90
C GLY A 407 -14.60 2.63 -10.83
N ILE A 408 -15.11 2.28 -12.02
CA ILE A 408 -15.75 3.23 -12.93
C ILE A 408 -17.04 3.79 -12.32
N VAL A 409 -17.89 2.93 -11.74
CA VAL A 409 -19.15 3.36 -11.09
C VAL A 409 -18.84 4.33 -9.95
N VAL A 410 -17.86 4.01 -9.09
CA VAL A 410 -17.43 4.88 -7.98
C VAL A 410 -16.86 6.20 -8.51
N ALA A 411 -16.05 6.17 -9.57
CA ALA A 411 -15.49 7.37 -10.21
C ALA A 411 -16.60 8.28 -10.77
N VAL A 412 -17.64 7.70 -11.37
CA VAL A 412 -18.82 8.45 -11.86
C VAL A 412 -19.60 9.09 -10.70
N VAL A 413 -19.78 8.37 -9.58
CA VAL A 413 -20.44 8.92 -8.37
C VAL A 413 -19.64 10.07 -7.78
N ALA A 414 -18.32 9.89 -7.63
CA ALA A 414 -17.41 10.89 -7.07
C ALA A 414 -17.38 12.19 -7.90
N THR A 415 -17.45 12.08 -9.24
CA THR A 415 -17.31 13.25 -10.14
C THR A 415 -18.61 13.98 -10.45
N ARG A 416 -19.75 13.30 -10.35
CA ARG A 416 -21.04 13.89 -10.77
C ARG A 416 -21.77 14.68 -9.69
N GLY A 417 -21.32 14.62 -8.46
CA GLY A 417 -21.77 15.44 -7.32
C GLY A 417 -23.26 15.34 -7.00
N GLY A 418 -23.62 15.55 -5.76
CA GLY A 418 -25.00 15.59 -5.29
C GLY A 418 -25.05 15.65 -3.75
N ARG A 419 -26.22 15.96 -3.16
CA ARG A 419 -26.43 15.80 -1.72
C ARG A 419 -26.28 14.32 -1.36
N GLY A 420 -25.29 13.97 -0.56
CA GLY A 420 -24.97 12.58 -0.20
C GLY A 420 -23.84 11.93 -1.00
N SER A 421 -23.31 12.55 -2.07
CA SER A 421 -22.19 11.99 -2.82
C SER A 421 -20.93 11.79 -1.95
N ARG A 422 -20.68 12.69 -0.98
CA ARG A 422 -19.55 12.56 -0.05
C ARG A 422 -19.66 11.33 0.87
N LEU A 423 -20.88 11.06 1.37
CA LEU A 423 -21.10 9.86 2.18
C LEU A 423 -20.99 8.59 1.33
N ALA A 424 -21.59 8.61 0.13
CA ALA A 424 -21.45 7.50 -0.82
C ALA A 424 -19.99 7.26 -1.22
N GLU A 425 -19.24 8.32 -1.51
CA GLU A 425 -17.81 8.24 -1.81
C GLU A 425 -17.02 7.67 -0.63
N ALA A 426 -17.27 8.13 0.59
CA ALA A 426 -16.63 7.62 1.81
C ALA A 426 -16.91 6.13 2.02
N LEU A 427 -18.17 5.70 1.92
CA LEU A 427 -18.54 4.29 2.01
C LEU A 427 -17.91 3.45 0.89
N LEU A 428 -17.94 3.96 -0.35
CA LEU A 428 -17.37 3.26 -1.48
C LEU A 428 -15.83 3.23 -1.48
N THR A 429 -15.14 4.02 -0.67
CA THR A 429 -13.67 4.02 -0.54
C THR A 429 -13.17 3.48 0.79
N ALA A 430 -14.07 3.12 1.70
CA ALA A 430 -13.73 2.57 3.02
C ALA A 430 -12.78 1.35 2.99
N PRO A 431 -12.82 0.45 1.98
CA PRO A 431 -11.87 -0.66 1.90
C PRO A 431 -10.39 -0.26 1.86
N LEU A 432 -10.07 0.98 1.46
CA LEU A 432 -8.69 1.49 1.53
C LEU A 432 -8.15 1.68 2.96
N ALA A 433 -9.04 1.73 3.94
CA ALA A 433 -8.70 2.01 5.34
C ALA A 433 -8.72 0.75 6.22
N VAL A 434 -8.98 -0.42 5.64
CA VAL A 434 -8.99 -1.72 6.33
C VAL A 434 -7.91 -2.59 5.73
N SER A 435 -7.14 -3.24 6.57
CA SER A 435 -6.03 -4.07 6.12
C SER A 435 -6.47 -5.35 5.42
N GLY A 436 -5.61 -5.90 4.54
CA GLY A 436 -5.88 -7.12 3.81
C GLY A 436 -6.09 -8.32 4.73
N ILE A 437 -5.35 -8.40 5.84
CA ILE A 437 -5.48 -9.49 6.81
C ILE A 437 -6.85 -9.46 7.52
N VAL A 438 -7.39 -8.28 7.84
CA VAL A 438 -8.71 -8.13 8.45
C VAL A 438 -9.82 -8.51 7.47
N VAL A 439 -9.70 -8.11 6.21
CA VAL A 439 -10.64 -8.53 5.15
C VAL A 439 -10.58 -10.04 4.96
N GLY A 440 -9.36 -10.61 4.91
CA GLY A 440 -9.14 -12.05 4.83
C GLY A 440 -9.76 -12.80 5.99
N LEU A 441 -9.56 -12.35 7.24
CA LEU A 441 -10.19 -12.91 8.44
C LEU A 441 -11.72 -12.88 8.35
N GLY A 442 -12.29 -11.76 7.95
CA GLY A 442 -13.73 -11.62 7.78
C GLY A 442 -14.31 -12.57 6.73
N LEU A 443 -13.64 -12.71 5.58
CA LEU A 443 -14.03 -13.64 4.53
C LEU A 443 -13.83 -15.11 4.96
N LEU A 444 -12.77 -15.41 5.71
CA LEU A 444 -12.54 -16.72 6.30
C LEU A 444 -13.72 -17.13 7.22
N GLN A 445 -14.08 -16.24 8.14
CA GLN A 445 -15.17 -16.48 9.09
C GLN A 445 -16.54 -16.62 8.40
N THR A 446 -16.82 -15.77 7.39
CA THR A 446 -18.15 -15.71 6.77
C THR A 446 -18.33 -16.68 5.61
N PHE A 447 -17.33 -16.83 4.74
CA PHE A 447 -17.45 -17.59 3.52
C PHE A 447 -16.79 -18.96 3.61
N VAL A 448 -15.58 -19.03 4.13
CA VAL A 448 -14.89 -20.32 4.23
C VAL A 448 -15.53 -21.18 5.32
N PHE A 449 -15.69 -20.66 6.53
CA PHE A 449 -16.41 -21.38 7.59
C PHE A 449 -17.92 -21.40 7.37
N GLY A 450 -18.44 -20.55 6.50
CA GLY A 450 -19.81 -20.50 6.04
C GLY A 450 -20.77 -19.74 6.95
N THR A 451 -21.70 -19.06 6.30
CA THR A 451 -22.79 -18.31 6.93
C THR A 451 -24.09 -19.09 6.84
N VAL A 452 -24.84 -19.16 7.94
CA VAL A 452 -26.16 -19.78 7.96
C VAL A 452 -27.21 -18.76 7.52
N LEU A 453 -27.80 -18.97 6.32
CA LEU A 453 -28.88 -18.17 5.78
C LEU A 453 -30.09 -19.08 5.54
N PHE A 454 -31.23 -18.71 6.10
CA PHE A 454 -32.50 -19.47 5.98
C PHE A 454 -32.37 -20.95 6.35
N GLY A 455 -31.50 -21.28 7.32
CA GLY A 455 -31.28 -22.67 7.76
C GLY A 455 -30.27 -23.47 6.91
N TYR A 456 -29.74 -22.89 5.81
CA TYR A 456 -28.70 -23.50 4.98
C TYR A 456 -27.35 -22.88 5.26
N ARG A 457 -26.31 -23.71 5.42
CA ARG A 457 -24.94 -23.23 5.53
C ARG A 457 -24.40 -22.98 4.13
N ILE A 458 -24.15 -21.70 3.80
CA ILE A 458 -23.56 -21.28 2.54
C ILE A 458 -22.05 -21.10 2.77
N THR A 459 -21.25 -21.86 2.04
CA THR A 459 -19.78 -21.74 2.02
C THR A 459 -19.33 -21.30 0.64
N VAL A 460 -18.38 -20.38 0.60
CA VAL A 460 -17.70 -19.91 -0.62
C VAL A 460 -16.21 -19.89 -0.28
N ALA A 461 -15.50 -20.88 -0.77
CA ALA A 461 -14.08 -21.05 -0.46
C ALA A 461 -13.21 -20.96 -1.71
N GLY A 462 -11.91 -20.97 -1.50
CA GLY A 462 -10.91 -21.04 -2.57
C GLY A 462 -10.94 -19.83 -3.52
N PRO A 463 -10.86 -20.07 -4.83
CA PRO A 463 -10.66 -19.02 -5.85
C PRO A 463 -11.65 -17.87 -5.81
N VAL A 464 -12.92 -18.15 -5.51
CA VAL A 464 -13.97 -17.13 -5.51
C VAL A 464 -13.81 -16.17 -4.33
N ALA A 465 -13.50 -16.68 -3.13
CA ALA A 465 -13.25 -15.85 -1.96
C ALA A 465 -12.00 -14.96 -2.16
N ILE A 466 -10.95 -15.51 -2.78
CA ILE A 466 -9.72 -14.77 -3.12
C ILE A 466 -10.02 -13.66 -4.11
N VAL A 467 -10.73 -13.93 -5.21
CA VAL A 467 -11.11 -12.92 -6.21
C VAL A 467 -11.95 -11.80 -5.57
N PHE A 468 -12.83 -12.12 -4.64
CA PHE A 468 -13.62 -11.13 -3.91
C PHE A 468 -12.75 -10.23 -3.03
N ALA A 469 -11.81 -10.80 -2.26
CA ALA A 469 -10.86 -10.04 -1.46
C ALA A 469 -10.02 -9.10 -2.33
N HIS A 470 -9.44 -9.63 -3.40
CA HIS A 470 -8.63 -8.86 -4.34
C HIS A 470 -9.44 -7.75 -5.02
N ALA A 471 -10.69 -8.01 -5.41
CA ALA A 471 -11.54 -6.99 -6.01
C ALA A 471 -11.85 -5.85 -5.03
N ALA A 472 -12.11 -6.16 -3.76
CA ALA A 472 -12.32 -5.16 -2.72
C ALA A 472 -11.07 -4.29 -2.46
N ALA A 473 -9.86 -4.88 -2.53
CA ALA A 473 -8.61 -4.16 -2.40
C ALA A 473 -8.25 -3.33 -3.64
N ALA A 474 -8.60 -3.81 -4.85
CA ALA A 474 -8.09 -3.26 -6.12
C ALA A 474 -8.98 -2.16 -6.75
N TYR A 475 -10.34 -2.23 -6.62
CA TYR A 475 -11.21 -1.26 -7.30
C TYR A 475 -10.96 0.20 -6.90
N PRO A 476 -10.54 0.55 -5.67
CA PRO A 476 -10.27 1.94 -5.32
C PRO A 476 -9.13 2.55 -6.15
N PHE A 477 -8.17 1.73 -6.61
CA PHE A 477 -7.09 2.19 -7.48
C PHE A 477 -7.58 2.47 -8.89
N VAL A 478 -8.57 1.73 -9.40
CA VAL A 478 -9.27 2.08 -10.63
C VAL A 478 -9.96 3.43 -10.47
N THR A 479 -10.71 3.62 -9.38
CA THR A 479 -11.38 4.89 -9.07
C THR A 479 -10.40 6.06 -9.03
N ARG A 480 -9.27 5.93 -8.35
CA ARG A 480 -8.24 6.99 -8.22
C ARG A 480 -7.60 7.39 -9.55
N ASN A 481 -7.55 6.49 -10.52
CA ASN A 481 -7.06 6.80 -11.86
C ASN A 481 -8.16 7.41 -12.75
N VAL A 482 -9.38 6.89 -12.68
CA VAL A 482 -10.48 7.25 -13.58
C VAL A 482 -11.20 8.54 -13.14
N ALA A 483 -11.40 8.76 -11.83
CA ALA A 483 -12.17 9.92 -11.35
C ALA A 483 -11.55 11.28 -11.73
N PRO A 484 -10.23 11.53 -11.58
CA PRO A 484 -9.64 12.78 -12.03
C PRO A 484 -9.74 13.00 -13.53
N ALA A 485 -9.60 11.93 -14.33
CA ALA A 485 -9.70 11.99 -15.77
C ALA A 485 -11.14 12.33 -16.23
N LEU A 486 -12.16 11.69 -15.63
CA LEU A 486 -13.57 12.01 -15.87
C LEU A 486 -13.93 13.43 -15.42
N GLY A 487 -13.43 13.85 -14.25
CA GLY A 487 -13.66 15.19 -13.70
C GLY A 487 -13.00 16.30 -14.52
N GLY A 488 -11.91 15.99 -15.23
CA GLY A 488 -11.20 16.90 -16.12
C GLY A 488 -11.79 17.03 -17.53
N LEU A 489 -12.77 16.20 -17.90
CA LEU A 489 -13.43 16.30 -19.20
C LEU A 489 -14.33 17.55 -19.29
N ASP A 490 -14.28 18.24 -20.44
CA ASP A 490 -15.22 19.32 -20.72
C ASP A 490 -16.67 18.79 -20.76
N SER A 491 -17.53 19.35 -19.92
CA SER A 491 -18.93 18.96 -19.82
C SER A 491 -19.69 19.07 -21.15
N ARG A 492 -19.20 19.92 -22.07
CA ARG A 492 -19.80 20.12 -23.42
C ARG A 492 -19.87 18.84 -24.23
N PHE A 493 -18.88 17.92 -24.09
CA PHE A 493 -18.95 16.62 -24.78
C PHE A 493 -20.17 15.81 -24.36
N ARG A 494 -20.45 15.76 -23.08
CA ARG A 494 -21.62 15.07 -22.53
C ARG A 494 -22.93 15.77 -22.89
N ASP A 495 -22.95 17.09 -22.82
CA ASP A 495 -24.16 17.88 -23.11
C ASP A 495 -24.51 17.81 -24.60
N ALA A 496 -23.51 17.82 -25.49
CA ALA A 496 -23.71 17.60 -26.93
C ALA A 496 -24.26 16.20 -27.21
N ALA A 497 -23.71 15.16 -26.62
CA ALA A 497 -24.24 13.79 -26.77
C ALA A 497 -25.71 13.70 -26.32
N ARG A 498 -26.06 14.36 -25.21
CA ARG A 498 -27.41 14.36 -24.66
C ARG A 498 -28.40 15.17 -25.53
N SER A 499 -27.96 16.28 -26.10
CA SER A 499 -28.80 17.05 -27.05
C SER A 499 -29.11 16.28 -28.34
N LEU A 500 -28.21 15.36 -28.73
CA LEU A 500 -28.40 14.41 -29.82
C LEU A 500 -29.25 13.18 -29.42
N GLY A 501 -29.78 13.15 -28.20
CA GLY A 501 -30.67 12.09 -27.71
C GLY A 501 -29.97 10.91 -27.01
N ALA A 502 -28.67 10.99 -26.73
CA ALA A 502 -27.99 9.95 -25.99
C ALA A 502 -28.47 9.89 -24.52
N SER A 503 -28.70 8.69 -24.02
CA SER A 503 -28.93 8.46 -22.59
C SER A 503 -27.67 8.75 -21.77
N ARG A 504 -27.78 8.84 -20.42
CA ARG A 504 -26.62 9.03 -19.54
C ARG A 504 -25.60 7.91 -19.67
N LEU A 505 -26.07 6.65 -19.79
CA LEU A 505 -25.23 5.49 -19.98
C LEU A 505 -24.53 5.53 -21.34
N ARG A 506 -25.30 5.86 -22.40
CA ARG A 506 -24.75 5.90 -23.75
C ARG A 506 -23.68 6.99 -23.89
N ALA A 507 -23.91 8.17 -23.30
CA ALA A 507 -22.91 9.23 -23.25
C ALA A 507 -21.65 8.78 -22.46
N LEU A 508 -21.82 8.05 -21.36
CA LEU A 508 -20.68 7.50 -20.61
C LEU A 508 -19.89 6.48 -21.46
N ILE A 509 -20.55 5.48 -22.05
CA ILE A 509 -19.87 4.37 -22.74
C ILE A 509 -19.29 4.83 -24.08
N GLU A 510 -20.04 5.61 -24.87
CA GLU A 510 -19.65 5.95 -26.23
C GLU A 510 -18.79 7.21 -26.34
N ILE A 511 -18.80 8.10 -25.32
CA ILE A 511 -18.07 9.38 -25.35
C ILE A 511 -17.08 9.50 -24.20
N GLU A 512 -17.54 9.44 -22.94
CA GLU A 512 -16.68 9.77 -21.79
C GLU A 512 -15.60 8.68 -21.58
N LEU A 513 -15.95 7.38 -21.56
CA LEU A 513 -14.99 6.30 -21.34
C LEU A 513 -13.93 6.17 -22.44
N PRO A 514 -14.26 6.28 -23.74
CA PRO A 514 -13.25 6.32 -24.77
C PRO A 514 -12.27 7.49 -24.64
N LEU A 515 -12.73 8.67 -24.24
CA LEU A 515 -11.89 9.84 -24.01
C LEU A 515 -10.93 9.67 -22.82
N VAL A 516 -11.30 8.88 -21.82
CA VAL A 516 -10.46 8.56 -20.65
C VAL A 516 -9.91 7.14 -20.68
N ALA A 517 -9.91 6.47 -21.81
CA ALA A 517 -9.51 5.07 -21.94
C ALA A 517 -8.10 4.78 -21.38
N THR A 518 -7.16 5.71 -21.54
CA THR A 518 -5.80 5.59 -20.97
C THR A 518 -5.82 5.55 -19.44
N ALA A 519 -6.71 6.31 -18.79
CA ALA A 519 -6.88 6.29 -17.33
C ALA A 519 -7.56 4.99 -16.87
N VAL A 520 -8.52 4.47 -17.64
CA VAL A 520 -9.16 3.18 -17.36
C VAL A 520 -8.13 2.05 -17.48
N LEU A 521 -7.34 2.03 -18.55
CA LEU A 521 -6.28 1.04 -18.76
C LEU A 521 -5.21 1.11 -17.66
N ALA A 522 -4.79 2.32 -17.27
CA ALA A 522 -3.86 2.49 -16.17
C ALA A 522 -4.45 1.97 -14.85
N GLY A 523 -5.71 2.28 -14.55
CA GLY A 523 -6.41 1.77 -13.36
C GLY A 523 -6.55 0.24 -13.37
N ALA A 524 -6.88 -0.34 -14.53
CA ALA A 524 -6.96 -1.80 -14.70
C ALA A 524 -5.60 -2.47 -14.52
N ALA A 525 -4.53 -1.91 -15.10
CA ALA A 525 -3.17 -2.44 -14.93
C ALA A 525 -2.74 -2.40 -13.44
N PHE A 526 -3.07 -1.32 -12.72
CA PHE A 526 -2.83 -1.24 -11.28
C PHE A 526 -3.64 -2.28 -10.50
N ALA A 527 -4.93 -2.44 -10.80
CA ALA A 527 -5.78 -3.43 -10.14
C ALA A 527 -5.27 -4.86 -10.37
N PHE A 528 -4.79 -5.16 -11.58
CA PHE A 528 -4.18 -6.45 -11.90
C PHE A 528 -2.89 -6.68 -11.12
N ALA A 529 -2.01 -5.67 -11.07
CA ALA A 529 -0.75 -5.75 -10.34
C ALA A 529 -0.98 -5.95 -8.83
N ILE A 530 -1.96 -5.22 -8.25
CA ILE A 530 -2.35 -5.40 -6.84
C ILE A 530 -2.87 -6.82 -6.61
N SER A 531 -3.71 -7.35 -7.50
CA SER A 531 -4.23 -8.72 -7.35
C SER A 531 -3.13 -9.78 -7.40
N ILE A 532 -2.13 -9.63 -8.29
CA ILE A 532 -0.99 -10.56 -8.35
C ILE A 532 -0.10 -10.44 -7.10
N GLY A 533 0.04 -9.23 -6.56
CA GLY A 533 0.88 -8.97 -5.39
C GLY A 533 0.18 -9.12 -4.04
N GLU A 534 -1.12 -9.42 -4.05
CA GLU A 534 -1.91 -9.50 -2.82
C GLU A 534 -1.62 -10.82 -2.07
N PHE A 535 -1.03 -10.67 -0.91
CA PHE A 535 -0.66 -11.79 -0.05
C PHE A 535 -1.51 -11.83 1.24
N ASP A 536 -1.93 -10.68 1.74
CA ASP A 536 -2.49 -10.52 3.08
C ASP A 536 -3.76 -11.32 3.29
N SER A 537 -4.74 -11.17 2.40
CA SER A 537 -5.97 -11.95 2.46
C SER A 537 -5.79 -13.35 1.86
N THR A 538 -4.94 -13.48 0.82
CA THR A 538 -4.72 -14.75 0.14
C THR A 538 -4.17 -15.81 1.08
N VAL A 539 -3.24 -15.48 1.98
CA VAL A 539 -2.63 -16.42 2.92
C VAL A 539 -3.64 -17.04 3.90
N LEU A 540 -4.76 -16.34 4.15
CA LEU A 540 -5.86 -16.84 4.99
C LEU A 540 -6.93 -17.60 4.20
N LEU A 541 -7.09 -17.29 2.91
CA LEU A 541 -8.19 -17.81 2.08
C LEU A 541 -7.77 -18.98 1.17
N ALA A 542 -6.46 -19.17 0.93
CA ALA A 542 -5.96 -20.25 0.10
C ALA A 542 -6.10 -21.59 0.83
N GLU A 543 -7.03 -22.41 0.36
CA GLU A 543 -7.28 -23.77 0.86
C GLU A 543 -6.68 -24.80 -0.08
N GLY A 544 -5.77 -25.64 0.43
CA GLY A 544 -5.14 -26.72 -0.33
C GLY A 544 -4.19 -26.24 -1.44
N VAL A 545 -3.47 -27.19 -2.05
CA VAL A 545 -2.44 -26.93 -3.06
C VAL A 545 -3.01 -26.31 -4.34
N ASP A 546 -4.27 -26.56 -4.65
CA ASP A 546 -4.92 -26.10 -5.89
C ASP A 546 -5.35 -24.61 -5.84
N SER A 547 -5.35 -23.98 -4.66
CA SER A 547 -5.73 -22.58 -4.47
C SER A 547 -4.54 -21.64 -4.33
N TYR A 548 -3.32 -22.13 -4.25
CA TYR A 548 -2.13 -21.31 -4.07
C TYR A 548 -1.87 -20.39 -5.28
N THR A 549 -1.43 -19.18 -4.98
CA THR A 549 -0.91 -18.20 -5.93
C THR A 549 0.63 -18.15 -5.87
N MET A 550 1.24 -17.43 -6.80
CA MET A 550 2.70 -17.17 -6.74
C MET A 550 3.05 -16.21 -5.63
#